data_9cb5cb5186e544abafc5ee3ed9ed9d9d
#
_entry.id   9cb5cb5186e544abafc5ee3ed9ed9d9d
#
_cell.length_a   1.000
_cell.length_b   1.000
_cell.length_c   1.000
_cell.angle_alpha   90.00
_cell.angle_beta   90.00
_cell.angle_gamma   90.00
#
_symmetry.space_group_name_H-M   'P 1'
#
loop_
_entity.id
_entity.type
_entity.pdbx_description
1 polymer ?
#
loop_
_entity_poly.entity_id
_entity_poly.type
_entity_poly.pdbx_seq_one_letter_code
_entity_poly.pdbx_strand_id
1 'polypeptide(L)'
;MKAVTWQGKGTMTVEQVPDPRINRPPDDAIIRVTSSGLCGSDLHLYDPLAPPFMEEGDIVGHEPIGVVEEVGAGLTSLQPGDRVVVPFNISCGTCWMCSRGLHSQCETTQNVEHGTGASLFGYSRLYGQVPGAQAEYLRVPFGDTLPIKVPPTVRRTTGSSSCPTCCRRPGRRSSTPASSRRHAARAR
;
A
#
# COMPACT_ATOMS: atom_id res chain seq x y z
N MET A 1 -7.72 17.62 -6.81
CA MET A 1 -8.05 16.21 -7.14
C MET A 1 -9.16 15.69 -6.26
N LYS A 2 -9.85 14.61 -6.69
CA LYS A 2 -10.78 13.89 -5.82
C LYS A 2 -10.03 12.83 -5.03
N ALA A 3 -10.40 12.68 -3.74
CA ALA A 3 -9.84 11.65 -2.87
C ALA A 3 -10.90 11.14 -1.88
N VAL A 4 -10.72 9.91 -1.41
CA VAL A 4 -11.51 9.38 -0.28
C VAL A 4 -10.85 9.84 1.00
N THR A 5 -11.58 10.56 1.81
CA THR A 5 -11.12 11.12 3.08
C THR A 5 -11.87 10.50 4.26
N TRP A 6 -11.15 10.28 5.35
CA TRP A 6 -11.74 9.89 6.61
C TRP A 6 -12.40 11.10 7.28
N GLN A 7 -13.66 10.97 7.73
CA GLN A 7 -14.46 12.04 8.31
C GLN A 7 -15.01 11.67 9.70
N GLY A 8 -14.33 10.77 10.36
CA GLY A 8 -14.78 10.26 11.64
C GLY A 8 -15.14 8.78 11.58
N LYS A 9 -15.37 8.20 12.73
CA LYS A 9 -15.68 6.77 12.88
C LYS A 9 -16.92 6.38 12.08
N GLY A 10 -16.75 5.40 11.20
CA GLY A 10 -17.82 4.91 10.32
C GLY A 10 -18.17 5.86 9.17
N THR A 11 -17.34 6.87 8.90
CA THR A 11 -17.63 7.85 7.85
C THR A 11 -16.40 8.08 6.97
N MET A 12 -16.54 7.83 5.69
CA MET A 12 -15.58 8.21 4.63
C MET A 12 -16.35 8.90 3.51
N THR A 13 -15.79 9.96 2.96
CA THR A 13 -16.43 10.74 1.89
C THR A 13 -15.44 10.95 0.74
N VAL A 14 -15.98 11.23 -0.44
CA VAL A 14 -15.16 11.67 -1.58
C VAL A 14 -15.16 13.19 -1.60
N GLU A 15 -14.00 13.78 -1.43
CA GLU A 15 -13.83 15.22 -1.36
C GLU A 15 -12.89 15.76 -2.43
N GLN A 16 -13.00 17.07 -2.68
CA GLN A 16 -12.06 17.80 -3.51
C GLN A 16 -10.93 18.31 -2.62
N VAL A 17 -9.74 17.75 -2.78
CA VAL A 17 -8.54 18.10 -2.02
C VAL A 17 -7.49 18.72 -2.96
N PRO A 18 -6.49 19.45 -2.42
CA PRO A 18 -5.38 19.96 -3.22
C PRO A 18 -4.64 18.83 -3.95
N ASP A 19 -4.13 19.11 -5.14
CA ASP A 19 -3.27 18.17 -5.85
C ASP A 19 -1.93 18.01 -5.13
N PRO A 20 -1.33 16.81 -5.12
CA PRO A 20 -0.03 16.59 -4.53
C PRO A 20 1.04 17.36 -5.30
N ARG A 21 2.12 17.73 -4.61
CA ARG A 21 3.26 18.43 -5.18
C ARG A 21 4.56 17.70 -4.84
N ILE A 22 5.57 17.84 -5.67
CA ILE A 22 6.93 17.42 -5.36
C ILE A 22 7.44 18.28 -4.21
N ASN A 23 7.60 17.70 -3.03
CA ASN A 23 8.01 18.39 -1.81
C ASN A 23 9.48 18.16 -1.47
N ARG A 24 10.07 17.10 -1.97
CA ARG A 24 11.48 16.74 -1.81
C ARG A 24 12.13 16.63 -3.19
N PRO A 25 12.44 17.73 -3.86
CA PRO A 25 13.37 17.61 -4.96
C PRO A 25 14.74 17.18 -4.39
N PRO A 26 15.41 16.15 -4.96
CA PRO A 26 15.10 15.60 -6.26
C PRO A 26 14.31 14.28 -6.26
N ASP A 27 13.87 13.76 -5.12
CA ASP A 27 13.59 12.32 -4.91
C ASP A 27 12.12 11.88 -5.00
N ASP A 28 11.18 12.82 -5.16
CA ASP A 28 9.75 12.52 -5.22
C ASP A 28 9.28 12.26 -6.66
N ALA A 29 8.26 11.42 -6.82
CA ALA A 29 7.47 11.30 -8.03
C ALA A 29 5.99 11.54 -7.74
N ILE A 30 5.22 11.96 -8.74
CA ILE A 30 3.76 12.00 -8.70
C ILE A 30 3.24 10.94 -9.67
N ILE A 31 2.36 10.10 -9.17
CA ILE A 31 1.68 9.11 -10.00
C ILE A 31 0.20 9.46 -10.11
N ARG A 32 -0.36 9.27 -11.31
CA ARG A 32 -1.80 9.20 -11.51
C ARG A 32 -2.26 7.79 -11.19
N VAL A 33 -3.08 7.64 -10.16
CA VAL A 33 -3.56 6.34 -9.68
C VAL A 33 -4.56 5.78 -10.70
N THR A 34 -4.32 4.58 -11.17
CA THR A 34 -5.21 3.87 -12.11
C THR A 34 -6.06 2.81 -11.43
N SER A 35 -5.58 2.30 -10.31
CA SER A 35 -6.30 1.35 -9.45
C SER A 35 -5.73 1.46 -8.04
N SER A 36 -6.61 1.40 -7.06
CA SER A 36 -6.26 1.25 -5.66
C SER A 36 -6.98 0.04 -5.09
N GLY A 37 -6.28 -0.80 -4.33
CA GLY A 37 -6.89 -1.91 -3.63
C GLY A 37 -7.72 -1.45 -2.44
N LEU A 38 -8.70 -2.26 -2.06
CA LEU A 38 -9.41 -2.15 -0.79
C LEU A 38 -8.98 -3.34 0.08
N CYS A 39 -8.30 -3.05 1.17
CA CYS A 39 -7.75 -4.04 2.09
C CYS A 39 -8.63 -4.17 3.36
N GLY A 40 -8.43 -5.25 4.11
CA GLY A 40 -9.04 -5.38 5.43
C GLY A 40 -8.63 -4.27 6.41
N SER A 41 -7.46 -3.67 6.23
CA SER A 41 -7.00 -2.52 7.03
C SER A 41 -7.86 -1.28 6.82
N ASP A 42 -8.35 -1.03 5.60
CA ASP A 42 -9.26 0.10 5.34
C ASP A 42 -10.57 -0.06 6.11
N LEU A 43 -11.06 -1.30 6.28
CA LEU A 43 -12.23 -1.59 7.09
C LEU A 43 -11.98 -1.30 8.57
N HIS A 44 -10.78 -1.55 9.08
CA HIS A 44 -10.41 -1.19 10.46
C HIS A 44 -10.36 0.32 10.66
N LEU A 45 -9.94 1.09 9.66
CA LEU A 45 -9.97 2.55 9.71
C LEU A 45 -11.41 3.09 9.66
N TYR A 46 -12.30 2.41 8.95
CA TYR A 46 -13.72 2.74 8.86
C TYR A 46 -14.51 2.36 10.12
N ASP A 47 -14.12 1.28 10.81
CA ASP A 47 -14.82 0.73 11.97
C ASP A 47 -15.01 1.80 13.07
N PRO A 48 -16.19 1.86 13.76
CA PRO A 48 -16.40 2.70 14.93
C PRO A 48 -15.37 2.48 16.06
N LEU A 49 -14.69 1.35 16.08
CA LEU A 49 -13.57 1.06 16.98
C LEU A 49 -12.21 1.46 16.38
N ALA A 50 -12.21 2.22 15.27
CA ALA A 50 -10.99 2.67 14.60
C ALA A 50 -9.95 3.19 15.60
N PRO A 51 -8.67 2.88 15.37
CA PRO A 51 -7.61 3.30 16.26
C PRO A 51 -7.60 4.83 16.41
N PRO A 52 -7.23 5.36 17.57
CA PRO A 52 -7.01 6.78 17.75
C PRO A 52 -5.93 7.26 16.76
N PHE A 53 -5.87 8.58 16.53
CA PHE A 53 -4.87 9.25 15.69
C PHE A 53 -5.20 9.40 14.18
N MET A 54 -6.41 9.02 13.72
CA MET A 54 -6.96 9.51 12.46
C MET A 54 -7.51 10.93 12.66
N GLU A 55 -7.32 11.78 11.68
CA GLU A 55 -7.84 13.16 11.66
C GLU A 55 -8.80 13.34 10.48
N GLU A 56 -9.82 14.18 10.66
CA GLU A 56 -10.76 14.50 9.59
C GLU A 56 -10.00 15.11 8.39
N GLY A 57 -10.24 14.55 7.20
CA GLY A 57 -9.52 14.92 5.99
C GLY A 57 -8.35 14.02 5.63
N ASP A 58 -7.96 13.06 6.49
CA ASP A 58 -6.92 12.09 6.15
C ASP A 58 -7.31 11.28 4.91
N ILE A 59 -6.46 11.30 3.88
CA ILE A 59 -6.67 10.54 2.65
C ILE A 59 -6.27 9.10 2.88
N VAL A 60 -7.19 8.18 2.69
CA VAL A 60 -6.98 6.74 2.91
C VAL A 60 -6.49 5.99 1.66
N GLY A 61 -6.15 4.69 1.84
CA GLY A 61 -5.70 3.80 0.76
C GLY A 61 -4.19 3.62 0.71
N HIS A 62 -3.76 2.37 0.51
CA HIS A 62 -2.34 2.01 0.63
C HIS A 62 -1.88 0.93 -0.36
N GLU A 63 -2.69 0.61 -1.36
CA GLU A 63 -2.39 -0.40 -2.38
C GLU A 63 -2.51 0.17 -3.82
N PRO A 64 -1.70 1.20 -4.20
CA PRO A 64 -1.83 1.83 -5.50
C PRO A 64 -1.11 1.12 -6.61
N ILE A 65 -1.73 1.17 -7.79
CA ILE A 65 -1.11 1.01 -9.09
C ILE A 65 -1.38 2.28 -9.88
N GLY A 66 -0.36 2.85 -10.49
CA GLY A 66 -0.49 4.09 -11.22
C GLY A 66 0.46 4.22 -12.40
N VAL A 67 0.38 5.38 -13.03
CA VAL A 67 1.28 5.81 -14.09
C VAL A 67 2.00 7.06 -13.60
N VAL A 68 3.30 7.09 -13.75
CA VAL A 68 4.13 8.25 -13.39
C VAL A 68 3.75 9.43 -14.28
N GLU A 69 3.38 10.55 -13.66
CA GLU A 69 3.05 11.81 -14.37
C GLU A 69 4.19 12.82 -14.27
N GLU A 70 4.81 12.94 -13.08
CA GLU A 70 5.87 13.89 -12.82
C GLU A 70 6.97 13.23 -11.98
N VAL A 71 8.21 13.61 -12.24
CA VAL A 71 9.40 13.11 -11.52
C VAL A 71 10.26 14.27 -11.05
N GLY A 72 10.82 14.14 -9.86
CA GLY A 72 11.84 15.05 -9.35
C GLY A 72 13.12 15.01 -10.19
N ALA A 73 13.86 16.10 -10.23
CA ALA A 73 15.02 16.28 -11.10
C ALA A 73 16.18 15.30 -10.84
N GLY A 74 16.20 14.66 -9.66
CA GLY A 74 17.24 13.68 -9.27
C GLY A 74 16.89 12.24 -9.57
N LEU A 75 15.66 11.94 -9.97
CA LEU A 75 15.26 10.57 -10.27
C LEU A 75 15.89 10.08 -11.56
N THR A 76 16.43 8.88 -11.51
CA THR A 76 17.13 8.24 -12.64
C THR A 76 16.42 6.97 -13.12
N SER A 77 15.68 6.31 -12.21
CA SER A 77 15.04 5.02 -12.50
C SER A 77 13.63 5.16 -13.07
N LEU A 78 12.94 6.28 -12.80
CA LEU A 78 11.57 6.54 -13.25
C LEU A 78 11.52 7.61 -14.32
N GLN A 79 10.52 7.49 -15.21
CA GLN A 79 10.17 8.51 -16.17
C GLN A 79 8.65 8.62 -16.34
N PRO A 80 8.12 9.78 -16.75
CA PRO A 80 6.71 9.93 -17.07
C PRO A 80 6.24 8.85 -18.05
N GLY A 81 5.08 8.26 -17.78
CA GLY A 81 4.52 7.15 -18.55
C GLY A 81 4.82 5.76 -18.00
N ASP A 82 5.79 5.60 -17.10
CA ASP A 82 6.06 4.32 -16.45
C ASP A 82 4.86 3.85 -15.61
N ARG A 83 4.50 2.59 -15.75
CA ARG A 83 3.52 1.94 -14.84
C ARG A 83 4.24 1.42 -13.61
N VAL A 84 3.68 1.73 -12.44
CA VAL A 84 4.29 1.34 -11.17
C VAL A 84 3.25 0.78 -10.20
N VAL A 85 3.72 -0.14 -9.36
CA VAL A 85 3.06 -0.55 -8.10
C VAL A 85 3.84 0.09 -6.96
N VAL A 86 3.16 0.67 -6.00
CA VAL A 86 3.82 1.29 -4.86
C VAL A 86 3.51 0.48 -3.59
N PRO A 87 4.54 -0.01 -2.88
CA PRO A 87 4.36 -0.66 -1.59
C PRO A 87 3.78 0.31 -0.56
N PHE A 88 2.99 -0.20 0.38
CA PHE A 88 2.35 0.64 1.41
C PHE A 88 3.32 1.24 2.42
N ASN A 89 4.43 0.58 2.71
CA ASN A 89 5.46 1.07 3.61
C ASN A 89 6.46 1.96 2.87
N ILE A 90 6.69 3.15 3.41
CA ILE A 90 7.58 4.13 2.80
C ILE A 90 9.01 3.89 3.28
N SER A 91 9.92 3.54 2.36
CA SER A 91 11.30 3.22 2.68
C SER A 91 12.29 3.96 1.78
N CYS A 92 13.39 4.46 2.36
CA CYS A 92 14.38 5.24 1.63
C CYS A 92 15.36 4.40 0.79
N GLY A 93 15.46 3.10 1.05
CA GLY A 93 16.38 2.19 0.35
C GLY A 93 17.84 2.23 0.81
N THR A 94 18.28 3.25 1.55
CA THR A 94 19.70 3.52 1.83
C THR A 94 20.11 3.46 3.30
N CYS A 95 19.17 3.60 4.26
CA CYS A 95 19.49 3.54 5.68
C CYS A 95 19.96 2.14 6.12
N TRP A 96 20.44 2.04 7.35
CA TRP A 96 20.97 0.77 7.89
C TRP A 96 19.93 -0.36 7.82
N MET A 97 18.67 -0.10 8.16
CA MET A 97 17.58 -1.09 8.07
C MET A 97 17.29 -1.47 6.62
N CYS A 98 17.15 -0.48 5.73
CA CYS A 98 16.83 -0.74 4.32
C CYS A 98 17.94 -1.54 3.61
N SER A 99 19.22 -1.24 3.90
CA SER A 99 20.37 -1.97 3.33
C SER A 99 20.41 -3.47 3.72
N ARG A 100 19.64 -3.85 4.73
CA ARG A 100 19.46 -5.24 5.19
C ARG A 100 18.11 -5.87 4.78
N GLY A 101 17.35 -5.20 3.92
CA GLY A 101 16.04 -5.67 3.49
C GLY A 101 14.92 -5.47 4.51
N LEU A 102 15.16 -4.75 5.60
CA LEU A 102 14.19 -4.48 6.66
C LEU A 102 13.42 -3.17 6.38
N HIS A 103 12.82 -3.07 5.20
CA HIS A 103 12.18 -1.85 4.71
C HIS A 103 11.04 -1.34 5.60
N SER A 104 10.31 -2.24 6.26
CA SER A 104 9.25 -1.89 7.22
C SER A 104 9.76 -1.21 8.50
N GLN A 105 11.08 -1.17 8.70
CA GLN A 105 11.75 -0.53 9.82
C GLN A 105 12.67 0.59 9.35
N CYS A 106 12.33 1.23 8.23
CA CYS A 106 13.15 2.31 7.67
C CYS A 106 13.37 3.44 8.70
N GLU A 107 14.65 3.66 9.05
CA GLU A 107 15.02 4.69 10.05
C GLU A 107 14.74 6.12 9.56
N THR A 108 14.78 6.34 8.25
CA THR A 108 14.54 7.66 7.66
C THR A 108 13.08 8.09 7.75
N THR A 109 12.16 7.13 7.73
CA THR A 109 10.71 7.40 7.69
C THR A 109 9.97 6.93 8.94
N GLN A 110 10.68 6.32 9.90
CA GLN A 110 10.08 5.88 11.15
C GLN A 110 9.50 7.06 11.95
N ASN A 111 8.41 6.83 12.64
CA ASN A 111 7.85 7.78 13.57
C ASN A 111 8.35 7.48 14.99
N VAL A 112 9.50 8.06 15.33
CA VAL A 112 10.19 7.83 16.62
C VAL A 112 9.34 8.25 17.80
N GLU A 113 8.55 9.32 17.67
CA GLU A 113 7.69 9.83 18.74
C GLU A 113 6.67 8.79 19.21
N HIS A 114 6.18 7.98 18.27
CA HIS A 114 5.20 6.92 18.57
C HIS A 114 5.81 5.52 18.65
N GLY A 115 7.12 5.38 18.46
CA GLY A 115 7.81 4.09 18.53
C GLY A 115 7.39 3.12 17.43
N THR A 116 6.90 3.62 16.28
CA THR A 116 6.48 2.82 15.14
C THR A 116 7.60 2.66 14.10
N GLY A 117 7.47 1.68 13.22
CA GLY A 117 8.40 1.49 12.09
C GLY A 117 8.25 2.54 11.00
N ALA A 118 8.54 2.16 9.76
CA ALA A 118 8.44 3.03 8.60
C ALA A 118 7.06 3.67 8.47
N SER A 119 6.98 4.90 7.97
CA SER A 119 5.72 5.57 7.63
C SER A 119 4.94 4.77 6.60
N LEU A 120 3.60 4.90 6.64
CA LEU A 120 2.69 4.20 5.75
C LEU A 120 1.81 5.21 4.98
N PHE A 121 1.48 4.87 3.73
CA PHE A 121 0.48 5.62 2.97
C PHE A 121 -0.92 5.36 3.51
N GLY A 122 -1.73 6.38 3.62
CA GLY A 122 -3.16 6.26 3.92
C GLY A 122 -3.50 5.79 5.32
N TYR A 123 -2.59 6.00 6.27
CA TYR A 123 -2.79 5.70 7.68
C TYR A 123 -2.71 6.95 8.55
N SER A 124 -3.01 6.76 9.85
CA SER A 124 -3.06 7.80 10.86
C SER A 124 -1.70 8.43 11.17
N ARG A 125 -1.73 9.49 12.01
CA ARG A 125 -0.54 10.16 12.54
C ARG A 125 0.45 9.18 13.22
N LEU A 126 -0.03 8.06 13.74
CA LEU A 126 0.82 7.01 14.31
C LEU A 126 1.88 6.52 13.32
N TYR A 127 1.56 6.51 12.02
CA TYR A 127 2.45 6.09 10.93
C TYR A 127 2.85 7.23 10.01
N GLY A 128 2.90 8.46 10.52
CA GLY A 128 3.43 9.62 9.82
C GLY A 128 2.40 10.41 9.01
N GLN A 129 1.12 10.04 9.04
CA GLN A 129 -0.01 10.76 8.41
C GLN A 129 0.26 11.12 6.93
N VAL A 130 0.83 10.17 6.20
CA VAL A 130 1.11 10.36 4.78
C VAL A 130 -0.16 10.13 3.96
N PRO A 131 -0.53 11.07 3.08
CA PRO A 131 -1.73 10.92 2.25
C PRO A 131 -1.75 9.60 1.48
N GLY A 132 -2.93 8.97 1.43
CA GLY A 132 -3.13 7.67 0.82
C GLY A 132 -3.45 7.71 -0.68
N ALA A 133 -3.71 6.55 -1.22
CA ALA A 133 -3.83 6.28 -2.64
C ALA A 133 -5.26 6.05 -3.14
N GLN A 134 -6.28 6.17 -2.29
CA GLN A 134 -7.67 6.25 -2.76
C GLN A 134 -7.97 7.69 -3.22
N ALA A 135 -7.15 8.16 -4.19
CA ALA A 135 -7.15 9.50 -4.76
C ALA A 135 -6.79 9.43 -6.25
N GLU A 136 -7.03 10.50 -6.98
CA GLU A 136 -6.65 10.58 -8.40
C GLU A 136 -5.12 10.61 -8.60
N TYR A 137 -4.40 11.25 -7.67
CA TYR A 137 -2.94 11.35 -7.70
C TYR A 137 -2.33 11.03 -6.36
N LEU A 138 -1.11 10.52 -6.36
CA LEU A 138 -0.33 10.21 -5.17
C LEU A 138 1.10 10.73 -5.34
N ARG A 139 1.61 11.44 -4.33
CA ARG A 139 3.04 11.73 -4.22
C ARG A 139 3.75 10.52 -3.64
N VAL A 140 4.77 10.06 -4.33
CA VAL A 140 5.60 8.91 -3.96
C VAL A 140 7.00 9.41 -3.64
N PRO A 141 7.42 9.42 -2.37
CA PRO A 141 8.79 9.76 -1.99
C PRO A 141 9.75 8.63 -2.38
N PHE A 142 11.04 8.95 -2.47
CA PHE A 142 12.09 7.98 -2.81
C PHE A 142 11.81 7.22 -4.13
N GLY A 143 11.51 7.96 -5.19
CA GLY A 143 11.04 7.43 -6.46
C GLY A 143 11.98 6.43 -7.13
N ASP A 144 13.28 6.46 -6.83
CA ASP A 144 14.24 5.48 -7.38
C ASP A 144 14.23 4.13 -6.65
N THR A 145 13.65 4.06 -5.43
CA THR A 145 13.73 2.85 -4.60
C THR A 145 12.38 2.27 -4.21
N LEU A 146 11.36 3.11 -4.01
CA LEU A 146 10.08 2.68 -3.48
C LEU A 146 9.15 2.09 -4.55
N PRO A 147 8.88 2.73 -5.71
CA PRO A 147 7.98 2.19 -6.72
C PRO A 147 8.60 1.02 -7.48
N ILE A 148 7.78 0.03 -7.79
CA ILE A 148 8.16 -1.15 -8.58
C ILE A 148 7.59 -0.98 -9.99
N LYS A 149 8.48 -0.90 -11.00
CA LYS A 149 8.04 -0.83 -12.40
C LYS A 149 7.34 -2.12 -12.82
N VAL A 150 6.20 -1.97 -13.47
CA VAL A 150 5.45 -3.07 -14.07
C VAL A 150 5.92 -3.26 -15.51
N PRO A 151 6.45 -4.45 -15.88
CA PRO A 151 6.86 -4.72 -17.25
C PRO A 151 5.71 -4.51 -18.27
N PRO A 152 6.00 -4.02 -19.48
CA PRO A 152 4.97 -3.77 -20.51
C PRO A 152 4.17 -5.01 -20.90
N THR A 153 4.75 -6.19 -20.72
CA THR A 153 4.16 -7.50 -21.04
C THR A 153 3.05 -7.93 -20.10
N VAL A 154 2.94 -7.30 -18.93
CA VAL A 154 1.85 -7.59 -18.00
C VAL A 154 0.57 -6.92 -18.52
N ARG A 155 -0.30 -7.71 -19.17
CA ARG A 155 -1.62 -7.25 -19.62
C ARG A 155 -2.45 -6.82 -18.41
N ARG A 156 -3.23 -5.76 -18.58
CA ARG A 156 -4.27 -5.38 -17.62
C ARG A 156 -5.28 -6.54 -17.53
N THR A 157 -5.22 -7.31 -16.47
CA THR A 157 -6.35 -8.20 -16.12
C THR A 157 -7.39 -7.30 -15.46
N THR A 158 -8.46 -7.03 -16.18
CA THR A 158 -9.66 -6.41 -15.62
C THR A 158 -10.18 -7.36 -14.55
N GLY A 159 -9.98 -7.02 -13.28
CA GLY A 159 -10.67 -7.71 -12.20
C GLY A 159 -9.90 -8.22 -11.00
N SER A 160 -8.57 -8.04 -10.87
CA SER A 160 -7.93 -8.29 -9.58
C SER A 160 -6.76 -7.35 -9.35
N SER A 161 -6.98 -6.35 -8.53
CA SER A 161 -5.91 -5.61 -7.86
C SER A 161 -5.42 -6.45 -6.67
N SER A 162 -4.88 -7.63 -6.93
CA SER A 162 -4.21 -8.38 -5.88
C SER A 162 -2.78 -7.86 -5.76
N CYS A 163 -2.52 -7.10 -4.72
CA CYS A 163 -1.17 -6.78 -4.31
C CYS A 163 -0.37 -8.08 -4.12
N PRO A 164 0.76 -8.30 -4.84
CA PRO A 164 1.53 -9.53 -4.71
C PRO A 164 2.07 -9.77 -3.29
N THR A 165 2.12 -8.74 -2.47
CA THR A 165 2.68 -8.77 -1.12
C THR A 165 1.67 -9.04 -0.02
N CYS A 166 0.39 -8.68 -0.19
CA CYS A 166 -0.60 -8.77 0.89
C CYS A 166 -1.47 -10.03 0.84
N CYS A 167 -1.58 -10.73 -0.28
CA CYS A 167 -2.58 -11.79 -0.47
C CYS A 167 -2.00 -13.15 -0.84
N ARG A 168 -0.90 -13.60 -0.24
CA ARG A 168 -0.67 -15.04 -0.15
C ARG A 168 -1.57 -15.60 0.95
N ARG A 169 -2.81 -15.91 0.63
CA ARG A 169 -3.57 -16.86 1.44
C ARG A 169 -2.79 -18.17 1.45
N PRO A 170 -2.46 -18.75 2.63
CA PRO A 170 -1.98 -20.11 2.68
C PRO A 170 -3.06 -21.00 2.06
N GLY A 171 -2.69 -21.75 1.02
CA GLY A 171 -3.60 -22.58 0.27
C GLY A 171 -4.39 -23.49 1.23
N ARG A 172 -5.70 -23.49 1.10
CA ARG A 172 -6.55 -24.53 1.68
C ARG A 172 -6.03 -25.85 1.13
N ARG A 173 -5.45 -26.68 1.98
CA ARG A 173 -5.21 -28.07 1.64
C ARG A 173 -6.57 -28.68 1.34
N SER A 174 -6.77 -29.14 0.11
CA SER A 174 -7.92 -29.96 -0.26
C SER A 174 -7.86 -31.22 0.61
N SER A 175 -8.78 -31.34 1.54
CA SER A 175 -9.00 -32.58 2.27
C SER A 175 -9.59 -33.60 1.28
N THR A 176 -8.78 -34.47 0.78
CA THR A 176 -9.24 -35.69 0.07
C THR A 176 -9.98 -36.53 1.10
N PRO A 177 -11.23 -37.01 0.85
CA PRO A 177 -11.91 -37.89 1.78
C PRO A 177 -11.19 -39.22 1.82
N ALA A 178 -10.78 -39.64 3.00
CA ALA A 178 -10.24 -40.98 3.25
C ALA A 178 -11.29 -42.03 2.91
N SER A 179 -10.97 -42.92 1.94
CA SER A 179 -11.77 -44.07 1.61
C SER A 179 -11.83 -45.02 2.83
N SER A 180 -13.05 -45.30 3.29
CA SER A 180 -13.36 -46.28 4.31
C SER A 180 -12.94 -47.69 3.85
N ARG A 181 -11.84 -48.22 4.34
CA ARG A 181 -11.55 -49.66 4.27
C ARG A 181 -12.27 -50.33 5.44
N ARG A 182 -13.33 -51.04 5.09
CA ARG A 182 -14.02 -52.01 5.97
C ARG A 182 -13.06 -53.15 6.29
N HIS A 183 -12.70 -53.34 7.53
CA HIS A 183 -12.11 -54.57 8.02
C HIS A 183 -13.23 -55.52 8.46
N ALA A 184 -13.35 -56.59 7.70
CA ALA A 184 -14.19 -57.74 8.07
C ALA A 184 -13.56 -58.50 9.24
N ALA A 185 -14.29 -58.59 10.33
CA ALA A 185 -13.98 -59.49 11.42
C ALA A 185 -14.15 -60.95 10.96
N ARG A 186 -13.16 -61.80 11.21
CA ARG A 186 -13.34 -63.27 11.29
C ARG A 186 -13.02 -63.69 12.71
N ALA A 187 -14.04 -64.34 13.30
CA ALA A 187 -13.98 -65.08 14.56
C ALA A 187 -13.09 -66.31 14.43
N ARG A 188 -12.31 -66.60 15.47
CA ARG A 188 -12.16 -67.90 16.18
C ARG A 188 -11.48 -67.64 17.51
#